data_5d060662628071840b80d22143a03bb2
#
_entry.id   5d060662628071840b80d22143a03bb2
#
_cell.length_a   1.000
_cell.length_b   1.000
_cell.length_c   1.000
_cell.angle_alpha   90.00
_cell.angle_beta   90.00
_cell.angle_gamma   90.00
#
_symmetry.space_group_name_H-M   'P 1'
#
loop_
_entity.id
_entity.type
_entity.pdbx_description
1 polymer ?
#
loop_
_entity_poly.entity_id
_entity_poly.type
_entity_poly.pdbx_seq_one_letter_code
_entity_poly.pdbx_strand_id
1 'polypeptide(L)'
;MRTKKMKTLFLALAFAVISALVGCSDKNASVGNGNGEKIELTFMFRGQPQEQTAYKNVVKKFEEKHPNVKVNIVVTSPDQYATKLRAAIAGRKIPDVFYFNPGELRAYVNSNVLLDITKYVENSKGVNLQDIWEKGVNKYRFDGEKVGQGNLYGLPKDLGPFALGYNKTMFEKAGIPLPDKDKPYTWQEFIDVCKKLTKDTNGDGKLDQWGTGLNATWTLQAFVWSNGADWIDESKTKVTVDDPKFIEALQFFADMQNKYKVTPSIAEAQTLDTYQRWLRGQLGFFPVGPWDLAAFDQQIKFEYDLIPWPAGSTGKPATWVGSLGIGVSSMTKHPKEAVELALYLSADPEGQKALVDQRVQLPNSVKVAEEWAKDPSIKPANKQEFLDIINDYGHSFPTEYTYNGEWYDEFYRNLQPVLDGKMSAEEYVKKAKPKMQKLLDQAIEQEKQASKK
;
A
#
# COMPACT_ATOMS: atom_id res chain seq x y z
N MET A 1 8.69 -64.34 11.83
CA MET A 1 9.88 -65.14 11.44
C MET A 1 10.96 -64.25 10.91
N ARG A 2 12.13 -64.35 11.54
CA ARG A 2 13.50 -63.96 11.14
C ARG A 2 13.77 -62.49 10.78
N THR A 3 14.23 -61.66 11.73
CA THR A 3 15.61 -61.37 12.17
C THR A 3 16.73 -61.50 11.13
N LYS A 4 17.47 -60.39 10.87
CA LYS A 4 18.94 -60.40 10.98
C LYS A 4 19.50 -58.98 11.07
N LYS A 5 20.25 -58.78 12.15
CA LYS A 5 21.21 -57.72 12.47
C LYS A 5 22.50 -57.90 11.64
N MET A 6 23.23 -56.82 11.39
CA MET A 6 24.72 -56.78 11.46
C MET A 6 25.12 -55.30 11.28
N LYS A 7 25.60 -54.61 12.27
CA LYS A 7 26.94 -54.50 12.93
C LYS A 7 27.93 -53.69 12.05
N THR A 8 28.17 -52.49 12.49
CA THR A 8 29.44 -51.76 12.81
C THR A 8 30.71 -52.10 12.02
N LEU A 9 31.38 -51.06 11.47
CA LEU A 9 32.84 -50.97 11.55
C LEU A 9 33.31 -49.50 11.60
N PHE A 10 33.98 -49.17 12.70
CA PHE A 10 34.85 -47.99 12.91
C PHE A 10 36.17 -48.20 12.18
N LEU A 11 36.73 -47.15 11.58
CA LEU A 11 38.19 -47.02 11.52
C LEU A 11 38.58 -45.53 11.51
N ALA A 12 39.28 -45.17 12.56
CA ALA A 12 40.00 -43.91 12.71
C ALA A 12 41.43 -44.10 12.17
N LEU A 13 41.97 -43.10 11.50
CA LEU A 13 43.42 -42.94 11.44
C LEU A 13 43.78 -41.44 11.45
N ALA A 14 44.68 -41.13 12.38
CA ALA A 14 45.23 -39.81 12.64
C ALA A 14 46.68 -39.71 12.13
N PHE A 15 47.23 -38.48 12.15
CA PHE A 15 48.64 -38.05 12.02
C PHE A 15 49.15 -37.88 10.56
N ALA A 16 49.79 -36.75 10.16
CA ALA A 16 50.92 -36.09 10.81
C ALA A 16 51.11 -34.66 10.29
N VAL A 17 51.61 -33.81 11.16
CA VAL A 17 52.19 -32.47 11.00
C VAL A 17 53.55 -32.58 10.32
N ILE A 18 53.91 -31.64 9.41
CA ILE A 18 55.29 -31.14 9.23
C ILE A 18 55.27 -29.69 8.80
N SER A 19 55.89 -28.85 9.61
CA SER A 19 56.25 -27.46 9.38
C SER A 19 57.51 -27.35 8.55
N ALA A 20 57.59 -26.40 7.67
CA ALA A 20 58.87 -25.84 7.22
C ALA A 20 58.72 -24.35 6.85
N LEU A 21 59.47 -23.55 7.56
CA LEU A 21 59.71 -22.13 7.41
C LEU A 21 60.75 -21.83 6.30
N VAL A 22 60.84 -20.51 5.94
CA VAL A 22 61.87 -19.76 5.21
C VAL A 22 61.44 -19.45 3.77
N GLY A 23 61.34 -18.25 3.30
CA GLY A 23 61.76 -16.89 3.68
C GLY A 23 61.94 -16.04 2.45
N CYS A 24 61.89 -14.72 2.66
CA CYS A 24 62.38 -13.62 1.82
C CYS A 24 61.44 -13.03 0.75
N SER A 25 60.85 -11.91 1.10
CA SER A 25 61.03 -10.56 0.53
C SER A 25 61.09 -10.42 -1.01
N ASP A 26 60.02 -9.83 -1.52
CA ASP A 26 60.17 -8.81 -2.57
C ASP A 26 59.03 -7.77 -2.46
N LYS A 27 59.50 -6.52 -2.36
CA LYS A 27 58.63 -5.34 -2.39
C LYS A 27 58.17 -5.11 -3.84
N ASN A 28 56.89 -5.29 -4.10
CA ASN A 28 56.23 -4.60 -5.20
C ASN A 28 54.95 -3.99 -4.69
N ALA A 29 54.93 -2.66 -4.80
CA ALA A 29 53.76 -1.84 -4.52
C ALA A 29 52.62 -2.26 -5.45
N SER A 30 51.67 -3.00 -4.95
CA SER A 30 50.37 -3.17 -5.61
C SER A 30 49.45 -2.07 -5.14
N VAL A 31 48.99 -1.32 -6.12
CA VAL A 31 47.89 -0.36 -6.11
C VAL A 31 46.75 -0.90 -5.25
N GLY A 32 46.28 -0.12 -4.27
CA GLY A 32 45.25 -0.49 -3.34
C GLY A 32 43.96 -0.90 -4.01
N ASN A 33 43.67 -2.18 -4.03
CA ASN A 33 42.31 -2.68 -4.14
C ASN A 33 41.67 -2.44 -2.77
N GLY A 34 40.76 -1.49 -2.69
CA GLY A 34 39.91 -1.28 -1.57
C GLY A 34 38.95 -2.48 -1.38
N ASN A 35 39.43 -3.53 -0.72
CA ASN A 35 38.60 -4.60 -0.21
C ASN A 35 37.85 -4.05 1.02
N GLY A 36 36.81 -3.24 0.79
CA GLY A 36 35.84 -2.95 1.83
C GLY A 36 35.18 -4.26 2.27
N GLU A 37 34.92 -4.39 3.56
CA GLU A 37 34.14 -5.51 4.12
C GLU A 37 32.88 -5.74 3.26
N LYS A 38 32.63 -7.00 2.85
CA LYS A 38 31.43 -7.35 2.11
C LYS A 38 30.24 -7.27 3.06
N ILE A 39 29.29 -6.45 2.69
CA ILE A 39 28.05 -6.20 3.44
C ILE A 39 26.90 -6.93 2.78
N GLU A 40 26.17 -7.73 3.52
CA GLU A 40 24.96 -8.39 3.07
C GLU A 40 23.77 -7.78 3.78
N LEU A 41 22.83 -7.20 3.00
CA LEU A 41 21.55 -6.70 3.48
C LEU A 41 20.43 -7.63 3.03
N THR A 42 19.38 -7.73 3.83
CA THR A 42 18.13 -8.39 3.44
C THR A 42 17.06 -7.34 3.24
N PHE A 43 16.46 -7.30 2.04
CA PHE A 43 15.31 -6.44 1.74
C PHE A 43 14.05 -7.27 1.53
N MET A 44 13.05 -7.08 2.39
CA MET A 44 11.76 -7.77 2.30
C MET A 44 10.65 -6.82 1.85
N PHE A 45 10.00 -7.15 0.73
CA PHE A 45 8.90 -6.36 0.20
C PHE A 45 7.80 -7.22 -0.43
N ARG A 46 6.68 -6.57 -0.76
CA ARG A 46 5.53 -7.17 -1.46
C ARG A 46 5.21 -6.37 -2.71
N GLY A 47 4.61 -7.02 -3.69
CA GLY A 47 4.13 -6.33 -4.90
C GLY A 47 3.58 -7.32 -5.91
N GLN A 48 2.89 -6.80 -6.91
CA GLN A 48 2.49 -7.54 -8.10
C GLN A 48 3.74 -7.87 -8.97
N PRO A 49 3.69 -8.80 -9.91
CA PRO A 49 4.85 -9.24 -10.69
C PRO A 49 5.64 -8.11 -11.36
N GLN A 50 4.95 -7.09 -11.90
CA GLN A 50 5.57 -5.92 -12.53
C GLN A 50 6.35 -5.09 -11.50
N GLU A 51 5.75 -4.83 -10.35
CA GLU A 51 6.36 -4.14 -9.22
C GLU A 51 7.59 -4.89 -8.70
N GLN A 52 7.46 -6.23 -8.54
CA GLN A 52 8.58 -7.07 -8.13
C GLN A 52 9.76 -6.95 -9.09
N THR A 53 9.50 -6.93 -10.39
CA THR A 53 10.54 -6.78 -11.42
C THR A 53 11.19 -5.41 -11.32
N ALA A 54 10.40 -4.35 -11.18
CA ALA A 54 10.89 -2.98 -11.04
C ALA A 54 11.84 -2.83 -9.85
N TYR A 55 11.43 -3.28 -8.67
CA TYR A 55 12.25 -3.19 -7.46
C TYR A 55 13.53 -4.03 -7.53
N LYS A 56 13.49 -5.22 -8.13
CA LYS A 56 14.71 -6.01 -8.39
C LYS A 56 15.71 -5.26 -9.29
N ASN A 57 15.20 -4.60 -10.33
CA ASN A 57 16.03 -3.80 -11.22
C ASN A 57 16.66 -2.58 -10.52
N VAL A 58 15.89 -1.92 -9.67
CA VAL A 58 16.38 -0.75 -8.91
C VAL A 58 17.42 -1.17 -7.85
N VAL A 59 17.19 -2.27 -7.15
CA VAL A 59 18.17 -2.84 -6.21
C VAL A 59 19.46 -3.20 -6.92
N LYS A 60 19.40 -3.75 -8.13
CA LYS A 60 20.63 -4.03 -8.93
C LYS A 60 21.40 -2.76 -9.23
N LYS A 61 20.74 -1.66 -9.58
CA LYS A 61 21.42 -0.35 -9.79
C LYS A 61 22.03 0.18 -8.51
N PHE A 62 21.38 -0.02 -7.36
CA PHE A 62 21.98 0.30 -6.06
C PHE A 62 23.26 -0.50 -5.82
N GLU A 63 23.27 -1.82 -6.06
CA GLU A 63 24.46 -2.66 -5.91
C GLU A 63 25.61 -2.23 -6.86
N GLU A 64 25.30 -1.78 -8.07
CA GLU A 64 26.30 -1.26 -9.02
C GLU A 64 27.00 0.00 -8.49
N LYS A 65 26.27 0.84 -7.72
CA LYS A 65 26.83 2.02 -7.04
C LYS A 65 27.54 1.70 -5.74
N HIS A 66 27.20 0.59 -5.10
CA HIS A 66 27.74 0.13 -3.83
C HIS A 66 28.34 -1.27 -3.97
N PRO A 67 29.49 -1.42 -4.65
CA PRO A 67 30.01 -2.75 -5.03
C PRO A 67 30.41 -3.65 -3.87
N ASN A 68 30.53 -3.09 -2.66
CA ASN A 68 30.72 -3.84 -1.42
C ASN A 68 29.42 -4.30 -0.76
N VAL A 69 28.27 -3.85 -1.25
CA VAL A 69 26.95 -4.21 -0.68
C VAL A 69 26.24 -5.20 -1.59
N LYS A 70 25.74 -6.29 -1.01
CA LYS A 70 24.85 -7.26 -1.64
C LYS A 70 23.49 -7.25 -0.96
N VAL A 71 22.42 -7.18 -1.75
CA VAL A 71 21.05 -7.15 -1.24
C VAL A 71 20.32 -8.47 -1.53
N ASN A 72 20.05 -9.23 -0.50
CA ASN A 72 19.26 -10.46 -0.57
C ASN A 72 17.76 -10.10 -0.53
N ILE A 73 17.08 -10.30 -1.65
CA ILE A 73 15.67 -9.92 -1.81
C ILE A 73 14.76 -11.06 -1.35
N VAL A 74 13.85 -10.74 -0.43
CA VAL A 74 12.74 -11.60 0.00
C VAL A 74 11.43 -10.97 -0.46
N VAL A 75 10.82 -11.52 -1.49
CA VAL A 75 9.56 -11.02 -2.04
C VAL A 75 8.40 -11.96 -1.75
N THR A 76 7.23 -11.38 -1.47
CA THR A 76 6.00 -12.14 -1.23
C THR A 76 4.83 -11.53 -1.99
N SER A 77 3.74 -12.30 -2.14
CA SER A 77 2.45 -11.72 -2.54
C SER A 77 1.93 -10.77 -1.46
N PRO A 78 1.11 -9.76 -1.83
CA PRO A 78 0.51 -8.84 -0.86
C PRO A 78 -0.22 -9.55 0.30
N ASP A 79 -0.95 -10.63 0.02
CA ASP A 79 -1.76 -11.35 1.01
C ASP A 79 -0.92 -12.08 2.08
N GLN A 80 0.29 -12.52 1.73
CA GLN A 80 1.16 -13.27 2.63
C GLN A 80 2.13 -12.39 3.42
N TYR A 81 2.33 -11.16 2.98
CA TYR A 81 3.39 -10.28 3.47
C TYR A 81 3.29 -10.04 4.98
N ALA A 82 2.15 -9.56 5.44
CA ALA A 82 1.94 -9.21 6.85
C ALA A 82 2.17 -10.39 7.79
N THR A 83 1.75 -11.60 7.40
CA THR A 83 1.95 -12.81 8.19
C THR A 83 3.42 -13.18 8.28
N LYS A 84 4.14 -13.12 7.17
CA LYS A 84 5.59 -13.44 7.13
C LYS A 84 6.42 -12.41 7.89
N LEU A 85 6.10 -11.11 7.75
CA LEU A 85 6.81 -10.05 8.48
C LEU A 85 6.58 -10.19 9.99
N ARG A 86 5.34 -10.41 10.44
CA ARG A 86 5.04 -10.66 11.87
C ARG A 86 5.79 -11.87 12.43
N ALA A 87 5.89 -12.95 11.66
CA ALA A 87 6.67 -14.14 12.06
C ALA A 87 8.17 -13.82 12.18
N ALA A 88 8.73 -13.03 11.25
CA ALA A 88 10.12 -12.59 11.30
C ALA A 88 10.41 -11.71 12.53
N ILE A 89 9.49 -10.76 12.83
CA ILE A 89 9.58 -9.90 14.02
C ILE A 89 9.52 -10.74 15.30
N ALA A 90 8.54 -11.64 15.42
CA ALA A 90 8.39 -12.52 16.58
C ALA A 90 9.62 -13.44 16.78
N GLY A 91 10.21 -13.92 15.69
CA GLY A 91 11.42 -14.74 15.67
C GLY A 91 12.73 -13.97 15.84
N ARG A 92 12.70 -12.64 16.00
CA ARG A 92 13.88 -11.75 16.02
C ARG A 92 14.81 -11.95 14.82
N LYS A 93 14.23 -12.22 13.65
CA LYS A 93 14.93 -12.34 12.34
C LYS A 93 14.37 -11.31 11.38
N ILE A 94 14.34 -10.05 11.83
CA ILE A 94 13.79 -8.94 11.07
C ILE A 94 14.72 -8.65 9.89
N PRO A 95 14.22 -8.55 8.65
CA PRO A 95 15.02 -8.09 7.52
C PRO A 95 15.63 -6.71 7.77
N ASP A 96 16.80 -6.41 7.22
CA ASP A 96 17.47 -5.12 7.42
C ASP A 96 16.64 -3.95 6.92
N VAL A 97 16.00 -4.13 5.75
CA VAL A 97 15.08 -3.18 5.14
C VAL A 97 13.78 -3.90 4.81
N PHE A 98 12.64 -3.31 5.13
CA PHE A 98 11.34 -3.95 4.90
C PHE A 98 10.21 -2.93 4.74
N TYR A 99 9.11 -3.35 4.07
CA TYR A 99 7.90 -2.55 3.99
C TYR A 99 7.07 -2.69 5.26
N PHE A 100 6.40 -1.61 5.66
CA PHE A 100 5.40 -1.64 6.73
C PHE A 100 4.28 -0.62 6.47
N ASN A 101 3.11 -0.84 7.08
CA ASN A 101 2.01 0.11 6.94
C ASN A 101 2.17 1.25 7.95
N PRO A 102 1.77 2.50 7.63
CA PRO A 102 1.85 3.61 8.57
C PRO A 102 1.14 3.35 9.91
N GLY A 103 0.03 2.60 9.89
CA GLY A 103 -0.69 2.19 11.11
C GLY A 103 0.10 1.25 12.04
N GLU A 104 1.22 0.68 11.59
CA GLU A 104 2.11 -0.16 12.41
C GLU A 104 3.25 0.64 13.06
N LEU A 105 3.43 1.92 12.68
CA LEU A 105 4.55 2.77 13.12
C LEU A 105 4.70 2.80 14.65
N ARG A 106 3.62 3.16 15.37
CA ARG A 106 3.61 3.29 16.83
C ARG A 106 4.01 1.99 17.52
N ALA A 107 3.41 0.87 17.08
CA ALA A 107 3.69 -0.44 17.65
C ALA A 107 5.13 -0.88 17.37
N TYR A 108 5.63 -0.63 16.18
CA TYR A 108 6.99 -1.02 15.79
C TYR A 108 8.07 -0.16 16.45
N VAL A 109 7.83 1.14 16.64
CA VAL A 109 8.74 2.01 17.41
C VAL A 109 8.77 1.60 18.88
N ASN A 110 7.60 1.46 19.52
CA ASN A 110 7.50 1.08 20.93
C ASN A 110 8.04 -0.33 21.23
N SER A 111 8.06 -1.22 20.23
CA SER A 111 8.61 -2.58 20.34
C SER A 111 10.07 -2.68 19.86
N ASN A 112 10.72 -1.53 19.58
CA ASN A 112 12.10 -1.48 19.08
C ASN A 112 12.32 -2.36 17.83
N VAL A 113 11.38 -2.34 16.90
CA VAL A 113 11.47 -3.02 15.59
C VAL A 113 12.14 -2.10 14.56
N LEU A 114 11.79 -0.82 14.58
CA LEU A 114 12.30 0.20 13.66
C LEU A 114 13.49 0.95 14.27
N LEU A 115 14.48 1.22 13.42
CA LEU A 115 15.60 2.09 13.72
C LEU A 115 15.16 3.55 13.58
N ASP A 116 15.56 4.42 14.52
CA ASP A 116 15.54 5.87 14.31
C ASP A 116 16.57 6.25 13.24
N ILE A 117 16.09 6.65 12.08
CA ILE A 117 16.92 6.98 10.93
C ILE A 117 17.20 8.47 10.79
N THR A 118 16.71 9.32 11.69
CA THR A 118 16.79 10.79 11.62
C THR A 118 18.21 11.27 11.31
N LYS A 119 19.18 10.89 12.15
CA LYS A 119 20.57 11.32 11.97
C LYS A 119 21.25 10.79 10.72
N TYR A 120 20.87 9.59 10.27
CA TYR A 120 21.41 9.02 9.04
C TYR A 120 20.95 9.81 7.82
N VAL A 121 19.67 10.20 7.81
CA VAL A 121 19.06 10.98 6.72
C VAL A 121 19.61 12.40 6.72
N GLU A 122 19.73 13.06 7.86
CA GLU A 122 20.31 14.40 7.98
C GLU A 122 21.77 14.45 7.50
N ASN A 123 22.53 13.39 7.68
CA ASN A 123 23.91 13.27 7.23
C ASN A 123 24.06 12.71 5.81
N SER A 124 22.96 12.36 5.14
CA SER A 124 23.01 11.84 3.76
C SER A 124 23.37 12.96 2.77
N LYS A 125 24.14 12.59 1.73
CA LYS A 125 24.50 13.52 0.65
C LYS A 125 23.65 13.22 -0.58
N GLY A 126 23.11 14.27 -1.20
CA GLY A 126 22.39 14.15 -2.46
C GLY A 126 20.91 13.79 -2.37
N VAL A 127 20.36 13.61 -1.17
CA VAL A 127 18.93 13.40 -0.92
C VAL A 127 18.41 14.51 -0.02
N ASN A 128 17.35 15.18 -0.44
CA ASN A 128 16.65 16.19 0.32
C ASN A 128 15.18 15.78 0.50
N LEU A 129 14.76 15.51 1.74
CA LEU A 129 13.36 15.14 2.01
C LEU A 129 12.35 16.26 1.73
N GLN A 130 12.79 17.50 1.55
CA GLN A 130 11.91 18.60 1.13
C GLN A 130 11.50 18.50 -0.35
N ASP A 131 12.20 17.69 -1.14
CA ASP A 131 11.88 17.48 -2.56
C ASP A 131 10.79 16.42 -2.77
N ILE A 132 10.41 15.70 -1.73
CA ILE A 132 9.37 14.68 -1.78
C ILE A 132 8.14 15.10 -0.95
N TRP A 133 7.03 14.41 -1.15
CA TRP A 133 5.76 14.73 -0.50
C TRP A 133 5.87 14.77 1.03
N GLU A 134 5.72 15.95 1.62
CA GLU A 134 5.76 16.13 3.08
C GLU A 134 4.72 15.25 3.78
N LYS A 135 3.50 15.16 3.25
CA LYS A 135 2.44 14.26 3.77
C LYS A 135 2.92 12.80 3.81
N GLY A 136 3.76 12.38 2.88
CA GLY A 136 4.35 11.05 2.85
C GLY A 136 5.39 10.85 3.94
N VAL A 137 6.32 11.80 4.09
CA VAL A 137 7.38 11.76 5.12
C VAL A 137 6.77 11.79 6.52
N ASN A 138 5.78 12.64 6.74
CA ASN A 138 5.14 12.82 8.05
C ASN A 138 4.41 11.58 8.55
N LYS A 139 3.96 10.68 7.67
CA LYS A 139 3.40 9.38 8.07
C LYS A 139 4.37 8.49 8.85
N TYR A 140 5.67 8.74 8.74
CA TYR A 140 6.75 7.95 9.36
C TYR A 140 7.54 8.71 10.43
N ARG A 141 7.08 9.91 10.82
CA ARG A 141 7.59 10.64 11.97
C ARG A 141 6.78 10.32 13.21
N PHE A 142 7.48 10.17 14.33
CA PHE A 142 6.85 9.91 15.62
C PHE A 142 7.70 10.46 16.76
N ASP A 143 7.09 11.20 17.70
CA ASP A 143 7.76 11.77 18.85
C ASP A 143 7.56 10.98 20.17
N GLY A 144 6.89 9.82 20.09
CA GLY A 144 6.49 8.99 21.22
C GLY A 144 5.01 9.14 21.59
N GLU A 145 4.35 10.20 21.13
CA GLU A 145 2.93 10.46 21.37
C GLU A 145 2.14 10.64 20.07
N LYS A 146 2.69 11.44 19.15
CA LYS A 146 2.01 11.87 17.92
C LYS A 146 2.78 11.44 16.68
N VAL A 147 2.05 10.90 15.71
CA VAL A 147 2.53 10.72 14.35
C VAL A 147 2.51 12.05 13.61
N GLY A 148 3.47 12.28 12.72
CA GLY A 148 3.60 13.48 11.92
C GLY A 148 4.68 14.45 12.41
N GLN A 149 5.29 14.17 13.55
CA GLN A 149 6.34 15.02 14.15
C GLN A 149 7.40 14.17 14.86
N GLY A 150 8.51 14.79 15.24
CA GLY A 150 9.61 14.11 15.94
C GLY A 150 10.52 13.32 15.00
N ASN A 151 11.08 12.24 15.53
CA ASN A 151 12.06 11.40 14.85
C ASN A 151 11.47 10.64 13.65
N LEU A 152 12.31 10.29 12.71
CA LEU A 152 11.96 9.58 11.48
C LEU A 152 12.30 8.10 11.63
N TYR A 153 11.32 7.22 11.42
CA TYR A 153 11.45 5.76 11.58
C TYR A 153 11.22 4.98 10.29
N GLY A 154 10.99 5.67 9.19
CA GLY A 154 10.82 5.09 7.87
C GLY A 154 10.73 6.16 6.80
N LEU A 155 10.76 5.75 5.56
CA LEU A 155 10.62 6.63 4.40
C LEU A 155 9.42 6.17 3.56
N PRO A 156 8.70 7.07 2.90
CA PRO A 156 7.60 6.66 2.03
C PRO A 156 8.15 5.84 0.85
N LYS A 157 7.62 4.64 0.63
CA LYS A 157 7.80 3.92 -0.62
C LYS A 157 7.15 4.73 -1.74
N ASP A 158 5.93 5.17 -1.50
CA ASP A 158 5.11 6.02 -2.36
C ASP A 158 4.04 6.75 -1.55
N LEU A 159 3.32 7.65 -2.21
CA LEU A 159 1.94 7.99 -1.88
C LEU A 159 1.02 7.32 -2.90
N GLY A 160 0.00 6.66 -2.40
CA GLY A 160 -0.97 5.92 -3.20
C GLY A 160 -2.35 6.58 -3.16
N PRO A 161 -2.59 7.65 -3.92
CA PRO A 161 -3.92 8.21 -4.09
C PRO A 161 -4.82 7.21 -4.83
N PHE A 162 -6.06 7.07 -4.38
CA PHE A 162 -7.00 6.12 -4.97
C PHE A 162 -8.07 6.90 -5.74
N ALA A 163 -7.91 6.98 -7.06
CA ALA A 163 -8.77 7.74 -7.96
C ALA A 163 -9.95 6.90 -8.45
N LEU A 164 -10.94 7.53 -9.04
CA LEU A 164 -12.04 6.87 -9.75
C LEU A 164 -11.76 6.88 -11.25
N GLY A 165 -11.54 5.69 -11.82
CA GLY A 165 -11.44 5.50 -13.26
C GLY A 165 -12.80 5.32 -13.90
N TYR A 166 -12.96 5.82 -15.13
CA TYR A 166 -14.15 5.57 -15.94
C TYR A 166 -13.79 5.02 -17.33
N ASN A 167 -14.62 4.12 -17.84
CA ASN A 167 -14.46 3.50 -19.14
C ASN A 167 -15.02 4.42 -20.24
N LYS A 168 -14.16 5.25 -20.82
CA LYS A 168 -14.50 6.21 -21.87
C LYS A 168 -15.18 5.56 -23.05
N THR A 169 -14.65 4.43 -23.52
CA THR A 169 -15.22 3.67 -24.63
C THR A 169 -16.67 3.20 -24.35
N MET A 170 -16.96 2.81 -23.10
CA MET A 170 -18.31 2.41 -22.70
C MET A 170 -19.29 3.58 -22.71
N PHE A 171 -18.86 4.76 -22.23
CA PHE A 171 -19.63 6.00 -22.27
C PHE A 171 -19.97 6.39 -23.70
N GLU A 172 -18.97 6.38 -24.59
CA GLU A 172 -19.15 6.72 -26.01
C GLU A 172 -20.15 5.78 -26.71
N LYS A 173 -19.99 4.46 -26.47
CA LYS A 173 -20.94 3.45 -27.03
C LYS A 173 -22.35 3.58 -26.47
N ALA A 174 -22.51 4.08 -25.26
CA ALA A 174 -23.81 4.30 -24.64
C ALA A 174 -24.42 5.67 -25.02
N GLY A 175 -23.70 6.54 -25.73
CA GLY A 175 -24.12 7.90 -26.04
C GLY A 175 -24.25 8.81 -24.80
N ILE A 176 -23.48 8.50 -23.74
CA ILE A 176 -23.45 9.27 -22.50
C ILE A 176 -22.32 10.31 -22.61
N PRO A 177 -22.57 11.59 -22.31
CA PRO A 177 -21.50 12.59 -22.24
C PRO A 177 -20.39 12.14 -21.31
N LEU A 178 -19.13 12.38 -21.69
CA LEU A 178 -17.99 12.10 -20.82
C LEU A 178 -18.09 12.98 -19.56
N PRO A 179 -17.67 12.44 -18.40
CA PRO A 179 -17.67 13.20 -17.16
C PRO A 179 -16.74 14.42 -17.24
N ASP A 180 -17.08 15.46 -16.50
CA ASP A 180 -16.21 16.60 -16.31
C ASP A 180 -15.09 16.21 -15.32
N LYS A 181 -13.84 16.41 -15.72
CA LYS A 181 -12.67 16.07 -14.92
C LYS A 181 -12.48 16.95 -13.67
N ASP A 182 -13.11 18.13 -13.64
CA ASP A 182 -12.98 19.12 -12.57
C ASP A 182 -14.24 19.21 -11.68
N LYS A 183 -15.30 18.45 -12.04
CA LYS A 183 -16.58 18.49 -11.33
C LYS A 183 -17.00 17.08 -10.88
N PRO A 184 -17.05 16.80 -9.58
CA PRO A 184 -17.54 15.52 -9.10
C PRO A 184 -19.03 15.34 -9.42
N TYR A 185 -19.42 14.11 -9.73
CA TYR A 185 -20.84 13.74 -9.71
C TYR A 185 -21.39 13.86 -8.29
N THR A 186 -22.66 14.26 -8.16
CA THR A 186 -23.43 13.93 -6.96
C THR A 186 -23.69 12.42 -6.91
N TRP A 187 -24.01 11.86 -5.74
CA TRP A 187 -24.37 10.45 -5.62
C TRP A 187 -25.52 10.05 -6.55
N GLN A 188 -26.51 10.94 -6.73
CA GLN A 188 -27.64 10.66 -7.61
C GLN A 188 -27.23 10.63 -9.09
N GLU A 189 -26.45 11.61 -9.55
CA GLU A 189 -25.92 11.62 -10.91
C GLU A 189 -25.05 10.39 -11.19
N PHE A 190 -24.21 9.98 -10.24
CA PHE A 190 -23.39 8.78 -10.34
C PHE A 190 -24.24 7.52 -10.55
N ILE A 191 -25.30 7.33 -9.73
CA ILE A 191 -26.21 6.19 -9.87
C ILE A 191 -26.97 6.24 -11.20
N ASP A 192 -27.40 7.41 -11.66
CA ASP A 192 -28.14 7.53 -12.90
C ASP A 192 -27.27 7.20 -14.13
N VAL A 193 -25.99 7.57 -14.09
CA VAL A 193 -25.00 7.13 -15.08
C VAL A 193 -24.75 5.61 -14.98
N CYS A 194 -24.54 5.11 -13.78
CA CYS A 194 -24.33 3.66 -13.57
C CYS A 194 -25.49 2.83 -14.10
N LYS A 195 -26.75 3.23 -13.89
CA LYS A 195 -27.93 2.56 -14.44
C LYS A 195 -27.92 2.51 -15.99
N LYS A 196 -27.56 3.60 -16.63
CA LYS A 196 -27.47 3.66 -18.11
C LYS A 196 -26.38 2.75 -18.66
N LEU A 197 -25.30 2.53 -17.91
CA LEU A 197 -24.19 1.67 -18.29
C LEU A 197 -24.42 0.20 -17.96
N THR A 198 -25.37 -0.12 -17.07
CA THR A 198 -25.64 -1.52 -16.67
C THR A 198 -26.55 -2.18 -17.71
N LYS A 199 -26.06 -3.24 -18.36
CA LYS A 199 -26.74 -3.88 -19.49
C LYS A 199 -26.46 -5.38 -19.57
N ASP A 200 -27.40 -6.07 -20.20
CA ASP A 200 -27.19 -7.35 -20.88
C ASP A 200 -26.77 -7.01 -22.32
N THR A 201 -25.51 -7.22 -22.68
CA THR A 201 -24.97 -6.83 -23.99
C THR A 201 -25.06 -7.95 -25.02
N ASN A 202 -25.27 -9.19 -24.57
CA ASN A 202 -25.35 -10.37 -25.42
C ASN A 202 -26.79 -10.90 -25.64
N GLY A 203 -27.77 -10.38 -24.85
CA GLY A 203 -29.19 -10.70 -24.99
C GLY A 203 -29.61 -12.06 -24.40
N ASP A 204 -28.81 -12.61 -23.46
CA ASP A 204 -29.10 -13.91 -22.82
C ASP A 204 -30.01 -13.79 -21.58
N GLY A 205 -30.41 -12.57 -21.23
CA GLY A 205 -31.24 -12.27 -20.06
C GLY A 205 -30.45 -12.09 -18.78
N LYS A 206 -29.10 -12.08 -18.83
CA LYS A 206 -28.23 -11.84 -17.68
C LYS A 206 -27.37 -10.61 -17.92
N LEU A 207 -27.13 -9.87 -16.84
CA LEU A 207 -26.19 -8.75 -16.90
C LEU A 207 -24.77 -9.27 -17.14
N ASP A 208 -24.05 -8.65 -18.06
CA ASP A 208 -22.64 -8.89 -18.36
C ASP A 208 -21.80 -7.60 -18.36
N GLN A 209 -22.47 -6.46 -18.19
CA GLN A 209 -21.90 -5.12 -18.06
C GLN A 209 -22.56 -4.39 -16.89
N TRP A 210 -21.77 -3.74 -16.02
CA TRP A 210 -22.24 -2.98 -14.87
C TRP A 210 -21.72 -1.56 -14.87
N GLY A 211 -22.49 -0.64 -14.25
CA GLY A 211 -22.11 0.75 -14.10
C GLY A 211 -20.86 0.90 -13.23
N THR A 212 -20.71 0.07 -12.21
CA THR A 212 -19.54 0.14 -11.31
C THR A 212 -19.16 -1.23 -10.76
N GLY A 213 -17.96 -1.32 -10.15
CA GLY A 213 -17.46 -2.51 -9.49
C GLY A 213 -16.66 -2.15 -8.22
N LEU A 214 -17.31 -1.45 -7.28
CA LEU A 214 -16.67 -0.97 -6.06
C LEU A 214 -16.62 -2.05 -4.98
N ASN A 215 -15.52 -2.09 -4.24
CA ASN A 215 -15.31 -2.99 -3.11
C ASN A 215 -15.40 -2.20 -1.79
N ALA A 216 -16.26 -2.64 -0.85
CA ALA A 216 -16.51 -1.90 0.39
C ALA A 216 -15.25 -1.63 1.21
N THR A 217 -14.33 -2.59 1.30
CA THR A 217 -13.09 -2.45 2.09
C THR A 217 -12.21 -1.29 1.61
N TRP A 218 -12.23 -1.01 0.30
CA TRP A 218 -11.33 -0.03 -0.30
C TRP A 218 -12.02 1.25 -0.78
N THR A 219 -13.37 1.27 -0.87
CA THR A 219 -14.06 2.39 -1.51
C THR A 219 -15.22 2.97 -0.71
N LEU A 220 -15.70 2.29 0.34
CA LEU A 220 -16.72 2.84 1.23
C LEU A 220 -16.25 4.17 1.86
N GLN A 221 -14.97 4.31 2.10
CA GLN A 221 -14.34 5.50 2.67
C GLN A 221 -14.67 6.76 1.88
N ALA A 222 -14.63 6.68 0.55
CA ALA A 222 -14.95 7.82 -0.32
C ALA A 222 -16.36 8.36 -0.07
N PHE A 223 -17.32 7.48 0.12
CA PHE A 223 -18.72 7.85 0.39
C PHE A 223 -18.92 8.36 1.81
N VAL A 224 -18.29 7.73 2.80
CA VAL A 224 -18.39 8.16 4.21
C VAL A 224 -17.82 9.56 4.38
N TRP A 225 -16.58 9.80 3.93
CA TRP A 225 -15.93 11.11 4.10
C TRP A 225 -16.58 12.20 3.25
N SER A 226 -16.98 11.91 1.99
CA SER A 226 -17.68 12.89 1.16
C SER A 226 -19.06 13.24 1.71
N ASN A 227 -19.64 12.42 2.57
CA ASN A 227 -20.87 12.72 3.30
C ASN A 227 -20.62 13.46 4.63
N GLY A 228 -19.36 13.67 5.02
CA GLY A 228 -18.97 14.41 6.22
C GLY A 228 -19.02 13.58 7.50
N ALA A 229 -18.87 12.26 7.39
CA ALA A 229 -18.72 11.34 8.51
C ALA A 229 -17.33 10.71 8.55
N ASP A 230 -17.00 10.04 9.65
CA ASP A 230 -15.76 9.28 9.81
C ASP A 230 -16.00 8.07 10.73
N TRP A 231 -15.03 7.15 10.81
CA TRP A 231 -15.04 5.97 11.67
C TRP A 231 -14.78 6.29 13.14
N ILE A 232 -13.99 7.32 13.42
CA ILE A 232 -13.63 7.77 14.77
C ILE A 232 -13.71 9.29 14.86
N ASP A 233 -13.89 9.81 16.07
CA ASP A 233 -13.92 11.24 16.36
C ASP A 233 -12.53 11.90 16.21
N GLU A 234 -12.48 13.23 16.29
CA GLU A 234 -11.22 13.99 16.21
C GLU A 234 -10.23 13.62 17.30
N SER A 235 -10.71 13.24 18.49
CA SER A 235 -9.86 12.82 19.62
C SER A 235 -9.24 11.44 19.42
N LYS A 236 -9.68 10.67 18.40
CA LYS A 236 -9.28 9.29 18.08
C LYS A 236 -9.59 8.29 19.20
N THR A 237 -10.56 8.62 20.05
CA THR A 237 -10.95 7.80 21.20
C THR A 237 -12.35 7.22 21.11
N LYS A 238 -13.20 7.70 20.20
CA LYS A 238 -14.58 7.25 20.07
C LYS A 238 -14.90 6.81 18.64
N VAL A 239 -15.51 5.63 18.53
CA VAL A 239 -16.07 5.13 17.27
C VAL A 239 -17.35 5.90 16.95
N THR A 240 -17.46 6.42 15.73
CA THR A 240 -18.56 7.30 15.27
C THR A 240 -19.39 6.70 14.13
N VAL A 241 -19.32 5.40 13.90
CA VAL A 241 -20.06 4.72 12.82
C VAL A 241 -21.58 4.78 12.91
N ASP A 242 -22.12 5.20 14.07
CA ASP A 242 -23.56 5.45 14.29
C ASP A 242 -24.00 6.88 13.97
N ASP A 243 -23.11 7.72 13.46
CA ASP A 243 -23.47 9.02 12.89
C ASP A 243 -24.49 8.81 11.74
N PRO A 244 -25.59 9.58 11.69
CA PRO A 244 -26.60 9.44 10.62
C PRO A 244 -26.01 9.55 9.21
N LYS A 245 -24.99 10.40 9.01
CA LYS A 245 -24.31 10.54 7.71
C LYS A 245 -23.45 9.32 7.36
N PHE A 246 -22.88 8.65 8.37
CA PHE A 246 -22.19 7.39 8.17
C PHE A 246 -23.15 6.29 7.75
N ILE A 247 -24.28 6.18 8.45
CA ILE A 247 -25.35 5.21 8.17
C ILE A 247 -25.88 5.42 6.76
N GLU A 248 -26.13 6.68 6.36
CA GLU A 248 -26.60 7.03 5.01
C GLU A 248 -25.59 6.59 3.95
N ALA A 249 -24.28 6.86 4.15
CA ALA A 249 -23.24 6.47 3.21
C ALA A 249 -23.11 4.94 3.10
N LEU A 250 -23.18 4.22 4.20
CA LEU A 250 -23.14 2.76 4.21
C LEU A 250 -24.36 2.16 3.50
N GLN A 251 -25.56 2.71 3.76
CA GLN A 251 -26.79 2.25 3.09
C GLN A 251 -26.75 2.55 1.59
N PHE A 252 -26.31 3.76 1.20
CA PHE A 252 -26.15 4.12 -0.20
C PHE A 252 -25.18 3.15 -0.91
N PHE A 253 -24.07 2.81 -0.27
CA PHE A 253 -23.10 1.86 -0.84
C PHE A 253 -23.74 0.47 -1.04
N ALA A 254 -24.45 -0.04 -0.05
CA ALA A 254 -25.13 -1.32 -0.14
C ALA A 254 -26.26 -1.31 -1.20
N ASP A 255 -26.93 -0.18 -1.35
CA ASP A 255 -28.01 0.02 -2.32
C ASP A 255 -27.53 -0.04 -3.78
N MET A 256 -26.24 0.19 -4.07
CA MET A 256 -25.69 -0.01 -5.41
C MET A 256 -25.92 -1.43 -5.91
N GLN A 257 -25.79 -2.43 -5.02
CA GLN A 257 -26.10 -3.82 -5.33
C GLN A 257 -27.57 -4.14 -5.13
N ASN A 258 -28.14 -3.77 -3.97
CA ASN A 258 -29.43 -4.30 -3.53
C ASN A 258 -30.62 -3.63 -4.20
N LYS A 259 -30.57 -2.31 -4.36
CA LYS A 259 -31.64 -1.49 -4.89
C LYS A 259 -31.45 -1.11 -6.36
N TYR A 260 -30.27 -0.59 -6.68
CA TYR A 260 -29.98 -0.04 -8.00
C TYR A 260 -29.47 -1.08 -8.99
N LYS A 261 -28.90 -2.21 -8.52
CA LYS A 261 -28.37 -3.31 -9.33
C LYS A 261 -27.29 -2.85 -10.32
N VAL A 262 -26.47 -1.87 -9.95
CA VAL A 262 -25.47 -1.26 -10.82
C VAL A 262 -24.06 -1.80 -10.63
N THR A 263 -23.88 -2.73 -9.70
CA THR A 263 -22.61 -3.43 -9.42
C THR A 263 -22.85 -4.95 -9.46
N PRO A 264 -21.87 -5.77 -9.83
CA PRO A 264 -21.99 -7.22 -9.72
C PRO A 264 -22.39 -7.64 -8.31
N SER A 265 -23.25 -8.64 -8.22
CA SER A 265 -23.56 -9.29 -6.94
C SER A 265 -22.29 -9.96 -6.38
N ILE A 266 -22.29 -10.25 -5.08
CA ILE A 266 -21.17 -10.92 -4.44
C ILE A 266 -20.89 -12.30 -5.06
N ALA A 267 -21.93 -13.05 -5.41
CA ALA A 267 -21.78 -14.34 -6.11
C ALA A 267 -21.13 -14.19 -7.48
N GLU A 268 -21.50 -13.15 -8.24
CA GLU A 268 -20.87 -12.84 -9.52
C GLU A 268 -19.42 -12.36 -9.34
N ALA A 269 -19.13 -11.58 -8.29
CA ALA A 269 -17.77 -11.12 -7.94
C ALA A 269 -16.88 -12.27 -7.46
N GLN A 270 -17.42 -13.30 -6.82
CA GLN A 270 -16.67 -14.51 -6.48
C GLN A 270 -16.31 -15.36 -7.71
N THR A 271 -17.14 -15.34 -8.76
CA THR A 271 -16.87 -16.05 -10.01
C THR A 271 -15.82 -15.32 -10.84
N LEU A 272 -15.93 -14.01 -10.95
CA LEU A 272 -14.98 -13.13 -11.62
C LEU A 272 -14.96 -11.81 -10.84
N ASP A 273 -13.84 -11.51 -10.19
CA ASP A 273 -13.69 -10.32 -9.37
C ASP A 273 -13.79 -9.02 -10.18
N THR A 274 -14.03 -7.92 -9.50
CA THR A 274 -14.27 -6.62 -10.15
C THR A 274 -13.03 -6.07 -10.85
N TYR A 275 -11.81 -6.41 -10.38
CA TYR A 275 -10.58 -6.05 -11.06
C TYR A 275 -10.47 -6.73 -12.44
N GLN A 276 -10.73 -8.04 -12.49
CA GLN A 276 -10.75 -8.78 -13.76
C GLN A 276 -11.86 -8.32 -14.71
N ARG A 277 -13.03 -7.92 -14.16
CA ARG A 277 -14.11 -7.33 -14.95
C ARG A 277 -13.71 -5.97 -15.54
N TRP A 278 -12.99 -5.15 -14.76
CA TRP A 278 -12.44 -3.88 -15.26
C TRP A 278 -11.47 -4.12 -16.42
N LEU A 279 -10.50 -5.01 -16.27
CA LEU A 279 -9.54 -5.34 -17.32
C LEU A 279 -10.22 -5.81 -18.62
N ARG A 280 -11.39 -6.44 -18.51
CA ARG A 280 -12.21 -6.90 -19.66
C ARG A 280 -13.16 -5.84 -20.21
N GLY A 281 -13.19 -4.65 -19.62
CA GLY A 281 -14.08 -3.56 -20.05
C GLY A 281 -15.55 -3.77 -19.71
N GLN A 282 -15.86 -4.59 -18.68
CA GLN A 282 -17.22 -4.89 -18.23
C GLN A 282 -17.77 -3.90 -17.20
N LEU A 283 -16.97 -2.95 -16.75
CA LEU A 283 -17.35 -1.95 -15.74
C LEU A 283 -17.27 -0.53 -16.31
N GLY A 284 -18.24 0.32 -15.95
CA GLY A 284 -18.27 1.73 -16.29
C GLY A 284 -17.32 2.56 -15.44
N PHE A 285 -17.30 2.27 -14.12
CA PHE A 285 -16.40 2.90 -13.16
C PHE A 285 -15.66 1.84 -12.34
N PHE A 286 -14.41 2.13 -12.00
CA PHE A 286 -13.57 1.29 -11.18
C PHE A 286 -12.49 2.12 -10.45
N PRO A 287 -12.14 1.80 -9.20
CA PRO A 287 -11.07 2.50 -8.48
C PRO A 287 -9.71 2.18 -9.07
N VAL A 288 -8.85 3.19 -9.22
CA VAL A 288 -7.53 3.09 -9.87
C VAL A 288 -6.46 3.68 -8.96
N GLY A 289 -5.43 2.89 -8.69
CA GLY A 289 -4.21 3.37 -8.05
C GLY A 289 -3.05 3.50 -9.03
N PRO A 290 -2.04 4.34 -8.75
CA PRO A 290 -0.88 4.47 -9.63
C PRO A 290 -0.11 3.16 -9.87
N TRP A 291 -0.21 2.21 -8.93
CA TRP A 291 0.40 0.87 -9.04
C TRP A 291 -0.25 -0.04 -10.08
N ASP A 292 -1.46 0.29 -10.53
CA ASP A 292 -2.19 -0.48 -11.54
C ASP A 292 -1.82 -0.10 -12.97
N LEU A 293 -1.25 1.09 -13.18
CA LEU A 293 -1.08 1.68 -14.52
C LEU A 293 -0.23 0.80 -15.44
N ALA A 294 0.85 0.19 -14.94
CA ALA A 294 1.68 -0.70 -15.73
C ALA A 294 0.94 -1.96 -16.20
N ALA A 295 0.04 -2.49 -15.36
CA ALA A 295 -0.79 -3.64 -15.73
C ALA A 295 -1.90 -3.22 -16.71
N PHE A 296 -2.48 -2.04 -16.52
CA PHE A 296 -3.54 -1.51 -17.39
C PHE A 296 -3.01 -1.22 -18.80
N ASP A 297 -1.84 -0.62 -18.94
CA ASP A 297 -1.19 -0.39 -20.25
C ASP A 297 -1.02 -1.69 -21.05
N GLN A 298 -0.78 -2.81 -20.38
CA GLN A 298 -0.56 -4.09 -21.04
C GLN A 298 -1.86 -4.85 -21.34
N GLN A 299 -2.88 -4.72 -20.52
CA GLN A 299 -4.04 -5.60 -20.51
C GLN A 299 -5.34 -4.94 -20.99
N ILE A 300 -5.53 -3.64 -20.74
CA ILE A 300 -6.75 -2.92 -21.11
C ILE A 300 -6.75 -2.60 -22.62
N LYS A 301 -7.87 -2.91 -23.27
CA LYS A 301 -8.08 -2.66 -24.71
C LYS A 301 -9.13 -1.57 -24.99
N PHE A 302 -9.53 -0.85 -23.97
CA PHE A 302 -10.47 0.28 -24.06
C PHE A 302 -9.82 1.55 -23.55
N GLU A 303 -10.36 2.70 -23.94
CA GLU A 303 -9.89 3.98 -23.41
C GLU A 303 -10.56 4.25 -22.05
N TYR A 304 -9.76 4.67 -21.08
CA TYR A 304 -10.21 5.08 -19.76
C TYR A 304 -9.53 6.37 -19.33
N ASP A 305 -10.14 7.06 -18.37
CA ASP A 305 -9.54 8.25 -17.76
C ASP A 305 -9.97 8.35 -16.29
N LEU A 306 -9.46 9.33 -15.56
CA LEU A 306 -9.73 9.54 -14.15
C LEU A 306 -10.61 10.75 -13.91
N ILE A 307 -11.43 10.68 -12.86
CA ILE A 307 -12.32 11.74 -12.42
C ILE A 307 -12.37 11.80 -10.90
N PRO A 308 -12.81 12.94 -10.32
CA PRO A 308 -13.10 13.02 -8.89
C PRO A 308 -14.15 11.99 -8.45
N TRP A 309 -13.99 11.50 -7.22
CA TRP A 309 -15.00 10.64 -6.60
C TRP A 309 -16.34 11.38 -6.45
N PRO A 310 -17.48 10.66 -6.46
CA PRO A 310 -18.78 11.27 -6.25
C PRO A 310 -18.87 11.99 -4.91
N ALA A 311 -19.40 13.21 -4.92
CA ALA A 311 -19.58 14.02 -3.74
C ALA A 311 -20.91 13.68 -3.03
N GLY A 312 -20.83 13.50 -1.72
CA GLY A 312 -21.99 13.39 -0.84
C GLY A 312 -22.50 14.75 -0.36
N SER A 313 -23.06 14.82 0.83
CA SER A 313 -23.69 16.04 1.39
C SER A 313 -22.72 17.21 1.61
N THR A 314 -21.41 16.98 1.63
CA THR A 314 -20.41 18.05 1.73
C THR A 314 -20.22 18.84 0.43
N GLY A 315 -20.71 18.30 -0.69
CA GLY A 315 -20.46 18.84 -2.03
C GLY A 315 -19.01 18.67 -2.51
N LYS A 316 -18.16 17.97 -1.77
CA LYS A 316 -16.75 17.71 -2.08
C LYS A 316 -16.49 16.22 -2.24
N PRO A 317 -15.61 15.83 -3.18
CA PRO A 317 -15.14 14.46 -3.26
C PRO A 317 -14.28 14.12 -2.04
N ALA A 318 -14.09 12.83 -1.77
CA ALA A 318 -13.15 12.34 -0.78
C ALA A 318 -12.66 10.94 -1.18
N THR A 319 -11.44 10.61 -0.83
CA THR A 319 -10.90 9.26 -0.95
C THR A 319 -9.68 9.12 -0.03
N TRP A 320 -9.06 7.95 0.02
CA TRP A 320 -7.86 7.78 0.80
C TRP A 320 -6.57 8.01 -0.01
N VAL A 321 -5.55 8.42 0.70
CA VAL A 321 -4.15 8.40 0.24
C VAL A 321 -3.40 7.44 1.14
N GLY A 322 -3.15 6.25 0.60
CA GLY A 322 -2.31 5.25 1.24
C GLY A 322 -0.83 5.57 1.11
N SER A 323 -0.03 4.80 1.81
CA SER A 323 1.42 4.74 1.67
C SER A 323 1.90 3.40 2.20
N LEU A 324 3.02 2.94 1.69
CA LEU A 324 3.86 1.95 2.37
C LEU A 324 5.13 2.63 2.85
N GLY A 325 5.59 2.26 4.05
CA GLY A 325 6.87 2.70 4.58
C GLY A 325 7.99 1.74 4.19
N ILE A 326 9.16 2.29 3.96
CA ILE A 326 10.42 1.56 3.92
C ILE A 326 11.07 1.76 5.28
N GLY A 327 10.99 0.74 6.13
CA GLY A 327 11.58 0.73 7.46
C GLY A 327 12.95 0.08 7.45
N VAL A 328 13.81 0.53 8.37
CA VAL A 328 15.10 -0.09 8.66
C VAL A 328 15.02 -0.76 10.03
N SER A 329 15.49 -1.99 10.12
CA SER A 329 15.48 -2.76 11.37
C SER A 329 16.42 -2.15 12.42
N SER A 330 15.93 -2.03 13.66
CA SER A 330 16.80 -1.68 14.80
C SER A 330 17.85 -2.76 15.10
N MET A 331 17.69 -3.97 14.55
CA MET A 331 18.59 -5.11 14.73
C MET A 331 19.62 -5.26 13.60
N THR A 332 19.60 -4.38 12.59
CA THR A 332 20.57 -4.43 11.50
C THR A 332 22.00 -4.21 12.00
N LYS A 333 22.94 -4.94 11.44
CA LYS A 333 24.38 -4.78 11.75
C LYS A 333 25.02 -3.69 10.86
N HIS A 334 24.32 -3.25 9.83
CA HIS A 334 24.79 -2.31 8.82
C HIS A 334 23.81 -1.14 8.66
N PRO A 335 23.55 -0.35 9.73
CA PRO A 335 22.51 0.67 9.73
C PRO A 335 22.72 1.76 8.68
N LYS A 336 23.96 2.12 8.39
CA LYS A 336 24.28 3.14 7.38
C LYS A 336 23.86 2.68 5.99
N GLU A 337 24.30 1.51 5.57
CA GLU A 337 24.05 0.96 4.23
C GLU A 337 22.56 0.57 4.07
N ALA A 338 21.90 0.13 5.14
CA ALA A 338 20.47 -0.14 5.14
C ALA A 338 19.65 1.15 4.95
N VAL A 339 20.06 2.26 5.59
CA VAL A 339 19.42 3.57 5.37
C VAL A 339 19.73 4.11 3.98
N GLU A 340 20.95 3.94 3.46
CA GLU A 340 21.31 4.31 2.08
C GLU A 340 20.44 3.58 1.06
N LEU A 341 20.18 2.28 1.27
CA LEU A 341 19.24 1.52 0.44
C LEU A 341 17.81 2.08 0.54
N ALA A 342 17.32 2.35 1.76
CA ALA A 342 15.99 2.91 1.97
C ALA A 342 15.84 4.29 1.30
N LEU A 343 16.85 5.15 1.39
CA LEU A 343 16.88 6.44 0.72
C LEU A 343 16.90 6.30 -0.81
N TYR A 344 17.69 5.36 -1.34
CA TYR A 344 17.74 5.10 -2.77
C TYR A 344 16.39 4.67 -3.34
N LEU A 345 15.68 3.84 -2.60
CA LEU A 345 14.35 3.37 -2.99
C LEU A 345 13.25 4.46 -2.83
N SER A 346 13.41 5.40 -1.90
CA SER A 346 12.37 6.37 -1.52
C SER A 346 12.55 7.76 -2.13
N ALA A 347 13.77 8.31 -2.05
CA ALA A 347 13.99 9.74 -2.23
C ALA A 347 15.18 10.08 -3.14
N ASP A 348 16.05 9.13 -3.44
CA ASP A 348 17.15 9.36 -4.39
C ASP A 348 16.61 9.58 -5.80
N PRO A 349 17.04 10.65 -6.51
CA PRO A 349 16.52 10.97 -7.83
C PRO A 349 16.69 9.86 -8.88
N GLU A 350 17.80 9.12 -8.83
CA GLU A 350 18.05 8.03 -9.78
C GLU A 350 17.24 6.78 -9.45
N GLY A 351 17.18 6.42 -8.15
CA GLY A 351 16.36 5.32 -7.67
C GLY A 351 14.89 5.55 -7.98
N GLN A 352 14.38 6.77 -7.72
CA GLN A 352 13.00 7.15 -8.02
C GLN A 352 12.73 7.17 -9.53
N LYS A 353 13.62 7.75 -10.34
CA LYS A 353 13.46 7.72 -11.80
C LYS A 353 13.35 6.29 -12.33
N ALA A 354 14.16 5.38 -11.82
CA ALA A 354 14.10 3.98 -12.25
C ALA A 354 12.79 3.27 -11.91
N LEU A 355 12.10 3.65 -10.84
CA LEU A 355 10.77 3.14 -10.48
C LEU A 355 9.66 3.79 -11.30
N VAL A 356 9.74 5.11 -11.53
CA VAL A 356 8.78 5.89 -12.33
C VAL A 356 8.78 5.44 -13.79
N ASP A 357 9.95 5.23 -14.38
CA ASP A 357 10.11 4.74 -15.76
C ASP A 357 9.42 3.38 -15.97
N GLN A 358 9.26 2.57 -14.92
CA GLN A 358 8.57 1.29 -14.95
C GLN A 358 7.07 1.41 -14.59
N ARG A 359 6.57 2.60 -14.29
CA ARG A 359 5.15 2.93 -14.04
C ARG A 359 4.49 2.12 -12.92
N VAL A 360 5.27 1.78 -11.88
CA VAL A 360 4.79 0.95 -10.77
C VAL A 360 4.40 1.75 -9.53
N GLN A 361 4.59 3.07 -9.57
CA GLN A 361 4.22 3.98 -8.49
C GLN A 361 4.17 5.44 -8.96
N LEU A 362 3.50 6.28 -8.18
CA LEU A 362 3.60 7.72 -8.29
C LEU A 362 5.02 8.18 -7.87
N PRO A 363 5.62 9.17 -8.54
CA PRO A 363 6.88 9.76 -8.09
C PRO A 363 6.78 10.35 -6.68
N ASN A 364 7.74 10.05 -5.80
CA ASN A 364 7.81 10.70 -4.49
C ASN A 364 8.29 12.15 -4.60
N SER A 365 9.14 12.47 -5.58
CA SER A 365 9.52 13.85 -5.87
C SER A 365 8.32 14.62 -6.40
N VAL A 366 7.95 15.71 -5.71
CA VAL A 366 6.81 16.57 -6.08
C VAL A 366 6.99 17.11 -7.49
N LYS A 367 8.18 17.64 -7.81
CA LYS A 367 8.48 18.17 -9.15
C LYS A 367 8.35 17.10 -10.23
N VAL A 368 8.90 15.91 -10.01
CA VAL A 368 8.82 14.81 -10.98
C VAL A 368 7.38 14.34 -11.14
N ALA A 369 6.58 14.34 -10.07
CA ALA A 369 5.17 13.97 -10.13
C ALA A 369 4.35 14.99 -10.96
N GLU A 370 4.63 16.28 -10.82
CA GLU A 370 4.00 17.33 -11.63
C GLU A 370 4.37 17.22 -13.12
N GLU A 371 5.62 16.90 -13.43
CA GLU A 371 6.05 16.66 -14.81
C GLU A 371 5.41 15.39 -15.38
N TRP A 372 5.39 14.31 -14.60
CA TRP A 372 4.76 13.05 -14.95
C TRP A 372 3.25 13.20 -15.20
N ALA A 373 2.54 14.00 -14.40
CA ALA A 373 1.11 14.23 -14.58
C ALA A 373 0.80 14.92 -15.94
N LYS A 374 1.71 15.74 -16.44
CA LYS A 374 1.59 16.48 -17.70
C LYS A 374 2.06 15.69 -18.94
N ASP A 375 2.73 14.56 -18.77
CA ASP A 375 3.26 13.78 -19.89
C ASP A 375 2.13 13.08 -20.68
N PRO A 376 1.84 13.48 -21.93
CA PRO A 376 0.74 12.91 -22.70
C PRO A 376 1.02 11.47 -23.19
N SER A 377 2.25 11.03 -23.12
CA SER A 377 2.64 9.66 -23.52
C SER A 377 2.26 8.61 -22.48
N ILE A 378 1.91 9.02 -21.26
CA ILE A 378 1.55 8.15 -20.14
C ILE A 378 0.03 8.22 -19.93
N LYS A 379 -0.62 7.04 -19.99
CA LYS A 379 -2.05 6.93 -19.66
C LYS A 379 -2.26 6.77 -18.14
N PRO A 380 -3.40 7.17 -17.62
CA PRO A 380 -4.51 7.89 -18.27
C PRO A 380 -4.15 9.37 -18.54
N ALA A 381 -4.97 10.07 -19.32
CA ALA A 381 -4.71 11.47 -19.69
C ALA A 381 -4.80 12.39 -18.47
N ASN A 382 -5.83 12.21 -17.64
CA ASN A 382 -6.06 13.00 -16.42
C ASN A 382 -5.30 12.43 -15.20
N LYS A 383 -3.98 12.28 -15.29
CA LYS A 383 -3.14 11.89 -14.15
C LYS A 383 -3.05 12.97 -13.07
N GLN A 384 -3.43 14.21 -13.42
CA GLN A 384 -3.52 15.31 -12.46
C GLN A 384 -4.45 14.95 -11.29
N GLU A 385 -5.49 14.17 -11.52
CA GLU A 385 -6.40 13.69 -10.49
C GLU A 385 -5.69 13.02 -9.30
N PHE A 386 -4.63 12.27 -9.54
CA PHE A 386 -3.83 11.68 -8.44
C PHE A 386 -3.19 12.76 -7.56
N LEU A 387 -2.72 13.86 -8.17
CA LEU A 387 -2.10 14.95 -7.43
C LEU A 387 -3.16 15.78 -6.68
N ASP A 388 -4.32 16.00 -7.28
CA ASP A 388 -5.45 16.69 -6.67
C ASP A 388 -5.96 15.92 -5.44
N ILE A 389 -6.02 14.58 -5.50
CA ILE A 389 -6.30 13.74 -4.34
C ILE A 389 -5.29 14.00 -3.22
N ILE A 390 -3.99 13.98 -3.51
CA ILE A 390 -2.95 14.20 -2.50
C ILE A 390 -3.08 15.60 -1.88
N ASN A 391 -3.30 16.62 -2.68
CA ASN A 391 -3.28 18.01 -2.23
C ASN A 391 -4.57 18.42 -1.53
N ASP A 392 -5.74 18.04 -2.07
CA ASP A 392 -6.99 18.69 -1.74
C ASP A 392 -7.97 17.83 -0.94
N TYR A 393 -8.17 16.55 -1.28
CA TYR A 393 -9.27 15.78 -0.72
C TYR A 393 -8.95 14.33 -0.33
N GLY A 394 -7.67 13.99 -0.29
CA GLY A 394 -7.21 12.68 0.18
C GLY A 394 -7.05 12.61 1.70
N HIS A 395 -7.58 11.55 2.29
CA HIS A 395 -7.56 11.26 3.73
C HIS A 395 -6.58 10.13 4.05
N SER A 396 -5.98 10.16 5.23
CA SER A 396 -5.29 9.00 5.79
C SER A 396 -6.30 7.98 6.31
N PHE A 397 -5.94 6.70 6.31
CA PHE A 397 -6.77 5.68 6.94
C PHE A 397 -6.92 5.94 8.44
N PRO A 398 -8.10 5.70 9.02
CA PRO A 398 -8.33 5.91 10.46
C PRO A 398 -7.37 5.11 11.34
N THR A 399 -6.90 3.96 10.87
CA THR A 399 -5.93 3.09 11.55
C THR A 399 -4.54 3.71 11.69
N GLU A 400 -4.19 4.73 10.90
CA GLU A 400 -2.92 5.43 11.01
C GLU A 400 -2.82 6.30 12.27
N TYR A 401 -3.97 6.59 12.90
CA TYR A 401 -4.06 7.43 14.10
C TYR A 401 -4.19 6.62 15.41
N THR A 402 -4.20 5.30 15.33
CA THR A 402 -4.42 4.39 16.47
C THR A 402 -3.28 3.38 16.60
N TYR A 403 -3.11 2.81 17.79
CA TYR A 403 -2.01 1.87 18.07
C TYR A 403 -2.06 0.59 17.24
N ASN A 404 -3.27 0.14 16.89
CA ASN A 404 -3.51 -0.94 15.95
C ASN A 404 -4.84 -0.74 15.21
N GLY A 405 -5.12 -1.55 14.18
CA GLY A 405 -6.29 -1.45 13.34
C GLY A 405 -7.40 -2.47 13.63
N GLU A 406 -7.32 -3.26 14.72
CA GLU A 406 -8.28 -4.35 14.99
C GLU A 406 -9.72 -3.85 15.12
N TRP A 407 -9.92 -2.68 15.68
CA TRP A 407 -11.22 -2.02 15.80
C TRP A 407 -11.84 -1.68 14.44
N TYR A 408 -11.01 -1.29 13.48
CA TYR A 408 -11.44 -0.98 12.11
C TYR A 408 -11.74 -2.25 11.31
N ASP A 409 -10.91 -3.27 11.46
CA ASP A 409 -11.12 -4.58 10.83
C ASP A 409 -12.42 -5.24 11.31
N GLU A 410 -12.82 -5.04 12.58
CA GLU A 410 -14.08 -5.54 13.11
C GLU A 410 -15.30 -5.01 12.34
N PHE A 411 -15.23 -3.76 11.83
CA PHE A 411 -16.29 -3.21 10.99
C PHE A 411 -16.51 -4.03 9.72
N TYR A 412 -15.46 -4.47 9.05
CA TYR A 412 -15.59 -5.20 7.79
C TYR A 412 -15.85 -6.70 7.97
N ARG A 413 -15.46 -7.25 9.11
CA ARG A 413 -15.53 -8.71 9.38
C ARG A 413 -16.95 -9.30 9.23
N ASN A 414 -17.97 -8.55 9.56
CA ASN A 414 -19.36 -8.99 9.53
C ASN A 414 -20.28 -8.09 8.66
N LEU A 415 -19.71 -7.33 7.75
CA LEU A 415 -20.42 -6.37 6.89
C LEU A 415 -21.31 -7.04 5.83
N GLN A 416 -20.99 -8.28 5.48
CA GLN A 416 -21.63 -9.03 4.39
C GLN A 416 -23.17 -8.99 4.38
N PRO A 417 -23.88 -9.16 5.53
CA PRO A 417 -25.35 -9.10 5.54
C PRO A 417 -25.93 -7.74 5.08
N VAL A 418 -25.19 -6.63 5.28
CA VAL A 418 -25.61 -5.31 4.79
C VAL A 418 -25.46 -5.25 3.27
N LEU A 419 -24.30 -5.73 2.77
CA LEU A 419 -24.02 -5.76 1.34
C LEU A 419 -24.97 -6.71 0.58
N ASP A 420 -25.50 -7.73 1.25
CA ASP A 420 -26.53 -8.64 0.69
C ASP A 420 -27.98 -8.12 0.84
N GLY A 421 -28.20 -6.99 1.49
CA GLY A 421 -29.54 -6.46 1.77
C GLY A 421 -30.34 -7.25 2.80
N LYS A 422 -29.66 -8.10 3.61
CA LYS A 422 -30.27 -8.91 4.67
C LYS A 422 -30.37 -8.17 6.00
N MET A 423 -29.69 -7.04 6.10
CA MET A 423 -29.63 -6.18 7.29
C MET A 423 -29.50 -4.73 6.83
N SER A 424 -30.16 -3.80 7.52
CA SER A 424 -29.97 -2.37 7.25
C SER A 424 -28.63 -1.88 7.79
N ALA A 425 -28.12 -0.78 7.22
CA ALA A 425 -26.91 -0.12 7.71
C ALA A 425 -27.06 0.29 9.18
N GLU A 426 -28.22 0.85 9.57
CA GLU A 426 -28.54 1.26 10.94
C GLU A 426 -28.49 0.09 11.93
N GLU A 427 -29.14 -1.02 11.58
CA GLU A 427 -29.12 -2.23 12.43
C GLU A 427 -27.71 -2.79 12.59
N TYR A 428 -26.92 -2.74 11.52
CA TYR A 428 -25.55 -3.20 11.53
C TYR A 428 -24.65 -2.38 12.45
N VAL A 429 -24.64 -1.06 12.31
CA VAL A 429 -23.77 -0.19 13.12
C VAL A 429 -24.10 -0.23 14.59
N LYS A 430 -25.38 -0.42 14.97
CA LYS A 430 -25.80 -0.67 16.37
C LYS A 430 -25.15 -1.91 16.97
N LYS A 431 -24.88 -2.94 16.15
CA LYS A 431 -24.21 -4.19 16.57
C LYS A 431 -22.68 -4.08 16.52
N ALA A 432 -22.16 -3.38 15.54
CA ALA A 432 -20.71 -3.25 15.30
C ALA A 432 -20.04 -2.27 16.26
N LYS A 433 -20.63 -1.09 16.48
CA LYS A 433 -20.04 -0.01 17.28
C LYS A 433 -19.55 -0.44 18.65
N PRO A 434 -20.31 -1.15 19.50
CA PRO A 434 -19.83 -1.55 20.83
C PRO A 434 -18.60 -2.45 20.79
N LYS A 435 -18.49 -3.31 19.78
CA LYS A 435 -17.33 -4.19 19.59
C LYS A 435 -16.12 -3.41 19.12
N MET A 436 -16.33 -2.52 18.14
CA MET A 436 -15.31 -1.63 17.64
C MET A 436 -14.76 -0.74 18.76
N GLN A 437 -15.64 -0.12 19.57
CA GLN A 437 -15.22 0.74 20.68
C GLN A 437 -14.39 -0.04 21.70
N LYS A 438 -14.82 -1.24 22.08
CA LYS A 438 -14.05 -2.10 22.98
C LYS A 438 -12.63 -2.37 22.46
N LEU A 439 -12.48 -2.66 21.17
CA LEU A 439 -11.18 -2.91 20.55
C LEU A 439 -10.33 -1.62 20.45
N LEU A 440 -10.96 -0.47 20.21
CA LEU A 440 -10.28 0.83 20.23
C LEU A 440 -9.78 1.16 21.64
N ASP A 441 -10.60 0.96 22.68
CA ASP A 441 -10.21 1.14 24.07
C ASP A 441 -9.03 0.24 24.45
N GLN A 442 -9.03 -1.00 23.99
CA GLN A 442 -7.90 -1.92 24.16
C GLN A 442 -6.64 -1.45 23.46
N ALA A 443 -6.75 -0.91 22.24
CA ALA A 443 -5.61 -0.34 21.51
C ALA A 443 -5.00 0.84 22.27
N ILE A 444 -5.82 1.75 22.80
CA ILE A 444 -5.39 2.90 23.60
C ILE A 444 -4.68 2.43 24.88
N GLU A 445 -5.19 1.42 25.57
CA GLU A 445 -4.56 0.90 26.78
C GLU A 445 -3.24 0.18 26.49
N GLN A 446 -3.16 -0.58 25.38
CA GLN A 446 -1.92 -1.21 24.92
C GLN A 446 -0.83 -0.16 24.63
N GLU A 447 -1.20 0.94 23.98
CA GLU A 447 -0.27 2.06 23.72
C GLU A 447 0.28 2.67 25.01
N LYS A 448 -0.59 2.94 25.99
CA LYS A 448 -0.18 3.47 27.31
C LYS A 448 0.77 2.53 28.06
N GLN A 449 0.57 1.22 27.92
CA GLN A 449 1.46 0.22 28.54
C GLN A 449 2.79 0.09 27.81
N ALA A 450 2.79 0.20 26.48
CA ALA A 450 4.01 0.16 25.67
C ALA A 450 4.90 1.39 25.92
N SER A 451 4.31 2.58 26.08
CA SER A 451 5.02 3.83 26.32
C SER A 451 5.65 3.94 27.72
N LYS A 452 5.29 3.02 28.66
CA LYS A 452 5.87 2.98 30.02
C LYS A 452 7.08 2.05 30.14
N LYS A 453 7.40 1.31 29.11
CA LYS A 453 8.56 0.39 29.05
C LYS A 453 9.75 1.02 28.37
#